data_d0887d55a55a1fee022eca8e09a1b028
#
_entry.id   d0887d55a55a1fee022eca8e09a1b028
#
_cell.length_a   1.000
_cell.length_b   1.000
_cell.length_c   1.000
_cell.angle_alpha   90.00
_cell.angle_beta   90.00
_cell.angle_gamma   90.00
#
_symmetry.space_group_name_H-M   'P 1'
#
loop_
_entity.id
_entity.type
_entity.pdbx_description
1 polymer ?
#
loop_
_entity_poly.entity_id
_entity_poly.type
_entity_poly.pdbx_seq_one_letter_code
_entity_poly.pdbx_strand_id
1 'polypeptide(L)'
;MEITKKDLLNGLTSKMNPVTEAADNNLSKVGDIKLYKLDQKTIGILTDRIKDEYIAHYYYRAAANWCQDKNYKKAAEFFTAEAINELTHAQGIQEYMTGFNIIPEIPQAPAVS
;
A
#
# COMPACT_ATOMS: atom_id res chain seq x y z
N MET A 1 -2.11 -5.92 -12.06
CA MET A 1 -1.61 -6.14 -10.72
C MET A 1 -2.69 -5.82 -9.70
N GLU A 2 -3.23 -6.84 -9.16
CA GLU A 2 -4.34 -6.70 -8.25
C GLU A 2 -3.94 -7.21 -6.89
N ILE A 3 -3.49 -6.30 -6.05
CA ILE A 3 -3.28 -6.64 -4.65
C ILE A 3 -4.44 -6.07 -3.89
N THR A 4 -5.26 -6.96 -3.37
CA THR A 4 -6.37 -6.51 -2.57
C THR A 4 -5.87 -6.14 -1.19
N LYS A 5 -6.64 -5.30 -0.51
CA LYS A 5 -6.36 -4.96 0.88
C LYS A 5 -6.30 -6.24 1.73
N LYS A 6 -7.16 -7.20 1.43
CA LYS A 6 -7.19 -8.47 2.13
C LYS A 6 -5.90 -9.26 1.94
N ASP A 7 -5.40 -9.33 0.70
CA ASP A 7 -4.16 -10.03 0.40
C ASP A 7 -2.99 -9.40 1.15
N LEU A 8 -2.93 -8.09 1.16
CA LEU A 8 -1.90 -7.36 1.87
C LEU A 8 -1.94 -7.65 3.36
N LEU A 9 -3.13 -7.57 3.96
CA LEU A 9 -3.30 -7.83 5.37
C LEU A 9 -2.95 -9.28 5.74
N ASN A 10 -3.36 -10.24 4.92
CA ASN A 10 -3.04 -11.65 5.15
C ASN A 10 -1.54 -11.89 5.12
N GLY A 11 -0.86 -11.33 4.14
CA GLY A 11 0.60 -11.46 4.05
C GLY A 11 1.31 -10.82 5.23
N LEU A 12 0.85 -9.66 5.66
CA LEU A 12 1.45 -8.97 6.78
C LEU A 12 1.19 -9.70 8.10
N THR A 13 -0.03 -10.17 8.29
CA THR A 13 -0.39 -10.92 9.49
C THR A 13 0.48 -12.17 9.62
N SER A 14 0.68 -12.87 8.52
CA SER A 14 1.51 -14.05 8.51
C SER A 14 2.95 -13.75 8.96
N LYS A 15 3.49 -12.62 8.52
CA LYS A 15 4.84 -12.20 8.90
C LYS A 15 4.92 -11.69 10.33
N MET A 16 3.86 -11.13 10.83
CA MET A 16 3.84 -10.53 12.15
C MET A 16 3.60 -11.56 13.25
N ASN A 17 3.04 -12.72 12.91
CA ASN A 17 2.72 -13.71 13.92
C ASN A 17 3.89 -14.09 14.84
N PRO A 18 5.10 -14.35 14.31
CA PRO A 18 6.23 -14.65 15.20
C PRO A 18 6.57 -13.47 16.13
N VAL A 19 6.45 -12.26 15.61
CA VAL A 19 6.68 -11.05 16.41
C VAL A 19 5.63 -10.93 17.49
N THR A 20 4.37 -11.22 17.15
CA THR A 20 3.27 -11.17 18.08
C THR A 20 3.46 -12.16 19.22
N GLU A 21 3.88 -13.38 18.89
CA GLU A 21 4.15 -14.39 19.91
C GLU A 21 5.26 -13.95 20.86
N ALA A 22 6.34 -13.42 20.31
CA ALA A 22 7.42 -12.88 21.11
C ALA A 22 6.95 -11.71 21.98
N ALA A 23 6.12 -10.86 21.42
CA ALA A 23 5.56 -9.74 22.15
C ALA A 23 4.69 -10.20 23.31
N ASP A 24 3.85 -11.21 23.07
CA ASP A 24 2.99 -11.75 24.10
C ASP A 24 3.80 -12.27 25.30
N ASN A 25 4.91 -12.91 25.01
CA ASN A 25 5.79 -13.41 26.06
C ASN A 25 6.41 -12.28 26.87
N ASN A 26 6.58 -11.12 26.27
CA ASN A 26 7.21 -9.98 26.90
C ASN A 26 6.22 -8.99 27.51
N LEU A 27 5.00 -8.96 27.01
CA LEU A 27 3.98 -8.02 27.47
C LEU A 27 3.73 -8.11 28.97
N SER A 28 3.84 -9.31 29.52
CA SER A 28 3.66 -9.50 30.94
C SER A 28 4.75 -8.83 31.77
N LYS A 29 5.84 -8.45 31.15
CA LYS A 29 6.97 -7.91 31.87
C LYS A 29 6.95 -6.41 32.03
N VAL A 30 6.47 -5.68 31.03
CA VAL A 30 6.68 -4.23 31.05
C VAL A 30 5.54 -3.43 30.46
N GLY A 31 4.49 -3.96 30.02
CA GLY A 31 3.53 -3.15 29.30
C GLY A 31 4.21 -2.41 28.14
N ASP A 32 5.17 -3.04 27.54
CA ASP A 32 6.03 -2.44 26.54
C ASP A 32 5.42 -2.64 25.17
N ILE A 33 4.56 -1.72 24.80
CA ILE A 33 3.87 -1.75 23.52
C ILE A 33 4.80 -1.57 22.31
N LYS A 34 6.07 -1.30 22.56
CA LYS A 34 7.05 -1.13 21.46
C LYS A 34 7.39 -2.43 20.77
N LEU A 35 6.89 -3.54 21.25
CA LEU A 35 7.23 -4.84 20.73
C LEU A 35 6.63 -5.12 19.37
N TYR A 36 5.54 -4.43 19.02
CA TYR A 36 4.92 -4.57 17.73
C TYR A 36 5.58 -3.63 16.75
N LYS A 37 6.65 -4.11 16.14
CA LYS A 37 7.37 -3.34 15.14
C LYS A 37 7.37 -4.11 13.82
N LEU A 38 7.34 -3.36 12.75
CA LEU A 38 7.56 -3.94 11.42
C LEU A 38 9.06 -4.14 11.23
N ASP A 39 9.44 -5.29 10.69
CA ASP A 39 10.83 -5.53 10.37
C ASP A 39 11.23 -4.80 9.08
N GLN A 40 12.52 -4.69 8.83
CA GLN A 40 13.03 -3.96 7.67
C GLN A 40 12.59 -4.57 6.36
N LYS A 41 12.48 -5.88 6.31
CA LYS A 41 12.02 -6.55 5.10
C LYS A 41 10.58 -6.19 4.78
N THR A 42 9.73 -6.18 5.80
CA THR A 42 8.32 -5.81 5.62
C THR A 42 8.20 -4.34 5.21
N ILE A 43 8.97 -3.46 5.83
CA ILE A 43 8.98 -2.04 5.46
C ILE A 43 9.36 -1.88 3.99
N GLY A 44 10.37 -2.61 3.54
CA GLY A 44 10.79 -2.58 2.14
C GLY A 44 9.69 -3.04 1.18
N ILE A 45 9.00 -4.12 1.54
CA ILE A 45 7.89 -4.63 0.73
C ILE A 45 6.76 -3.60 0.66
N LEU A 46 6.41 -3.00 1.78
CA LEU A 46 5.36 -1.99 1.82
C LEU A 46 5.73 -0.75 1.02
N THR A 47 6.98 -0.33 1.12
CA THR A 47 7.48 0.82 0.35
C THR A 47 7.38 0.56 -1.14
N ASP A 48 7.77 -0.64 -1.58
CA ASP A 48 7.64 -1.02 -2.98
C ASP A 48 6.18 -1.07 -3.42
N ARG A 49 5.28 -1.52 -2.56
CA ARG A 49 3.86 -1.56 -2.88
C ARG A 49 3.26 -0.18 -3.03
N ILE A 50 3.64 0.76 -2.19
CA ILE A 50 3.20 2.15 -2.33
C ILE A 50 3.60 2.67 -3.72
N LYS A 51 4.83 2.43 -4.11
CA LYS A 51 5.34 2.85 -5.41
C LYS A 51 4.54 2.20 -6.55
N ASP A 52 4.31 0.89 -6.46
CA ASP A 52 3.56 0.16 -7.48
C ASP A 52 2.14 0.69 -7.62
N GLU A 53 1.49 1.02 -6.51
CA GLU A 53 0.13 1.54 -6.53
C GLU A 53 0.07 2.91 -7.20
N TYR A 54 1.04 3.79 -6.94
CA TYR A 54 1.09 5.08 -7.62
C TYR A 54 1.38 4.93 -9.10
N ILE A 55 2.26 4.01 -9.48
CA ILE A 55 2.54 3.73 -10.90
C ILE A 55 1.27 3.24 -11.59
N ALA A 56 0.57 2.31 -10.97
CA ALA A 56 -0.68 1.79 -11.52
C ALA A 56 -1.72 2.90 -11.65
N HIS A 57 -1.79 3.80 -10.67
CA HIS A 57 -2.68 4.95 -10.75
C HIS A 57 -2.40 5.78 -12.00
N TYR A 58 -1.13 6.09 -12.26
CA TYR A 58 -0.77 6.86 -13.43
C TYR A 58 -1.13 6.16 -14.73
N TYR A 59 -0.91 4.85 -14.81
CA TYR A 59 -1.28 4.07 -16.00
C TYR A 59 -2.78 4.10 -16.24
N TYR A 60 -3.57 3.87 -15.21
CA TYR A 60 -5.02 3.89 -15.36
C TYR A 60 -5.52 5.29 -15.71
N ARG A 61 -4.91 6.32 -15.15
CA ARG A 61 -5.29 7.69 -15.48
C ARG A 61 -4.99 8.01 -16.94
N ALA A 62 -3.82 7.60 -17.42
CA ALA A 62 -3.46 7.77 -18.82
C ALA A 62 -4.41 7.00 -19.75
N ALA A 63 -4.76 5.77 -19.38
CA ALA A 63 -5.70 4.97 -20.14
C ALA A 63 -7.09 5.61 -20.18
N ALA A 64 -7.53 6.15 -19.04
CA ALA A 64 -8.83 6.83 -18.97
C ALA A 64 -8.87 8.04 -19.91
N ASN A 65 -7.80 8.83 -19.92
CA ASN A 65 -7.71 10.01 -20.77
C ASN A 65 -7.73 9.62 -22.25
N TRP A 66 -7.00 8.57 -22.62
CA TRP A 66 -6.98 8.08 -23.99
C TRP A 66 -8.37 7.61 -24.41
N CYS A 67 -9.04 6.84 -23.57
CA CYS A 67 -10.40 6.36 -23.84
C CYS A 67 -11.38 7.51 -23.96
N GLN A 68 -11.23 8.53 -23.13
CA GLN A 68 -12.09 9.71 -23.19
C GLN A 68 -11.91 10.44 -24.52
N ASP A 69 -10.67 10.61 -24.96
CA ASP A 69 -10.37 11.25 -26.24
C ASP A 69 -10.96 10.49 -27.40
N LYS A 70 -10.93 9.16 -27.34
CA LYS A 70 -11.49 8.28 -28.38
C LYS A 70 -12.98 8.03 -28.25
N ASN A 71 -13.61 8.66 -27.26
CA ASN A 71 -15.04 8.52 -27.00
C ASN A 71 -15.48 7.11 -26.60
N TYR A 72 -14.59 6.36 -25.96
CA TYR A 72 -14.91 5.09 -25.33
C TYR A 72 -15.33 5.36 -23.89
N LYS A 73 -16.57 5.83 -23.73
CA LYS A 73 -17.02 6.35 -22.43
C LYS A 73 -17.00 5.34 -21.30
N LYS A 74 -17.48 4.13 -21.57
CA LYS A 74 -17.52 3.11 -20.51
C LYS A 74 -16.14 2.65 -20.09
N ALA A 75 -15.24 2.52 -21.04
CA ALA A 75 -13.86 2.17 -20.74
C ALA A 75 -13.20 3.30 -19.93
N ALA A 76 -13.46 4.55 -20.29
CA ALA A 76 -12.95 5.69 -19.56
C ALA A 76 -13.43 5.69 -18.10
N GLU A 77 -14.69 5.39 -17.88
CA GLU A 77 -15.26 5.28 -16.53
C GLU A 77 -14.56 4.17 -15.74
N PHE A 78 -14.36 3.02 -16.38
CA PHE A 78 -13.68 1.89 -15.74
C PHE A 78 -12.28 2.28 -15.30
N PHE A 79 -11.48 2.84 -16.20
CA PHE A 79 -10.12 3.19 -15.88
C PHE A 79 -10.03 4.33 -14.87
N THR A 80 -10.98 5.26 -14.90
CA THR A 80 -11.04 6.32 -13.89
C THR A 80 -11.26 5.73 -12.51
N ALA A 81 -12.19 4.78 -12.39
CA ALA A 81 -12.47 4.12 -11.13
C ALA A 81 -11.25 3.32 -10.64
N GLU A 82 -10.57 2.63 -11.56
CA GLU A 82 -9.38 1.88 -11.20
C GLU A 82 -8.25 2.80 -10.74
N ALA A 83 -8.09 3.96 -11.37
CA ALA A 83 -7.10 4.93 -10.95
C ALA A 83 -7.34 5.40 -9.51
N ILE A 84 -8.59 5.64 -9.16
CA ILE A 84 -8.96 6.03 -7.80
C ILE A 84 -8.70 4.89 -6.82
N ASN A 85 -9.02 3.65 -7.21
CA ASN A 85 -8.78 2.50 -6.36
C ASN A 85 -7.29 2.35 -6.01
N GLU A 86 -6.40 2.60 -6.97
CA GLU A 86 -4.97 2.49 -6.73
C GLU A 86 -4.49 3.54 -5.72
N LEU A 87 -5.05 4.75 -5.76
CA LEU A 87 -4.74 5.76 -4.75
C LEU A 87 -5.22 5.32 -3.37
N THR A 88 -6.40 4.73 -3.30
CA THR A 88 -6.94 4.23 -2.04
C THR A 88 -6.05 3.14 -1.47
N HIS A 89 -5.52 2.26 -2.32
CA HIS A 89 -4.59 1.22 -1.91
C HIS A 89 -3.31 1.83 -1.34
N ALA A 90 -2.76 2.82 -2.05
CA ALA A 90 -1.54 3.49 -1.60
C ALA A 90 -1.74 4.16 -0.24
N GLN A 91 -2.88 4.83 -0.05
CA GLN A 91 -3.19 5.47 1.22
C GLN A 91 -3.33 4.47 2.35
N GLY A 92 -3.98 3.33 2.07
CA GLY A 92 -4.15 2.28 3.06
C GLY A 92 -2.83 1.74 3.58
N ILE A 93 -1.86 1.53 2.68
CA ILE A 93 -0.53 1.07 3.08
C ILE A 93 0.16 2.11 3.95
N GLN A 94 0.08 3.38 3.56
CA GLN A 94 0.68 4.46 4.31
C GLN A 94 0.10 4.58 5.71
N GLU A 95 -1.21 4.49 5.81
CA GLU A 95 -1.89 4.53 7.11
C GLU A 95 -1.48 3.36 8.00
N TYR A 96 -1.33 2.20 7.40
CA TYR A 96 -0.88 1.03 8.13
C TYR A 96 0.52 1.27 8.71
N MET A 97 1.43 1.80 7.89
CA MET A 97 2.81 2.08 8.33
C MET A 97 2.84 3.14 9.42
N THR A 98 2.07 4.21 9.27
CA THR A 98 2.04 5.26 10.29
C THR A 98 1.46 4.75 11.61
N GLY A 99 0.59 3.75 11.56
CA GLY A 99 0.09 3.08 12.75
C GLY A 99 1.21 2.39 13.54
N PHE A 100 2.34 2.09 12.91
CA PHE A 100 3.52 1.54 13.56
C PHE A 100 4.61 2.60 13.79
N ASN A 101 4.23 3.87 13.71
CA ASN A 101 5.15 5.00 13.88
C ASN A 101 6.26 5.03 12.83
N ILE A 102 5.97 4.52 11.64
CA ILE A 102 6.88 4.56 10.50
C ILE A 102 6.38 5.62 9.54
N ILE A 103 7.27 6.53 9.14
CA ILE A 103 6.92 7.53 8.13
C ILE A 103 7.14 6.90 6.77
N PRO A 104 6.07 6.69 5.98
CA PRO A 104 6.23 6.07 4.67
C PRO A 104 7.02 6.95 3.73
N GLU A 105 7.87 6.33 2.94
CA GLU A 105 8.56 7.03 1.86
C GLU A 105 7.62 7.15 0.67
N ILE A 106 7.42 8.37 0.19
CA ILE A 106 6.58 8.62 -0.97
C ILE A 106 7.47 8.68 -2.20
N PRO A 107 7.14 7.93 -3.25
CA PRO A 107 7.95 7.95 -4.46
C PRO A 107 7.90 9.33 -5.12
N GLN A 108 9.02 9.73 -5.70
CA GLN A 108 9.06 10.97 -6.46
C GLN A 108 8.18 10.85 -7.69
N ALA A 109 7.58 11.96 -8.07
CA ALA A 109 6.85 12.02 -9.32
C ALA A 109 7.82 11.73 -10.47
N PRO A 110 7.37 11.01 -11.52
CA PRO A 110 8.22 10.77 -12.67
C PRO A 110 8.70 12.10 -13.27
N ALA A 111 9.95 12.09 -13.72
CA ALA A 111 10.48 13.27 -14.39
C ALA A 111 9.63 13.56 -15.64
N VAL A 112 9.29 14.82 -15.81
CA VAL A 112 8.58 15.24 -17.02
C VAL A 112 9.62 15.42 -18.10
N SER A 113 9.50 14.65 -19.14
CA SER A 113 10.41 14.73 -20.29
C SER A 113 9.86 15.67 -21.37
#